data_f869ee3034e317dd2d06be3f096fa1fe
#
_entry.id   f869ee3034e317dd2d06be3f096fa1fe
#
_cell.length_a   1.000
_cell.length_b   1.000
_cell.length_c   1.000
_cell.angle_alpha   90.00
_cell.angle_beta   90.00
_cell.angle_gamma   90.00
#
_symmetry.space_group_name_H-M   'P 1'
#
loop_
_entity.id
_entity.type
_entity.pdbx_description
1 polymer ?
#
loop_
_entity_poly.entity_id
_entity_poly.type
_entity_poly.pdbx_seq_one_letter_code
_entity_poly.pdbx_strand_id
1 'polypeptide(L)'
;AVKDSFGNIYEKSPEDMHWRIANEVARIEAKYPNALTAKELYDLLDHFKYIVPQGSPMTGIGNDYQVASLSNCFVIGVDGAADSYGAIIKIDEEQVQLMKRRGGVGHDLSHIRPKGSPVKNSALTSTGLVPFMERYSNSTREVAQDGRRGALMLSVSIKHPDSEAFIDAKMTEGKVTGANVSVKLDDAFMQAAVEGKPYVQQYPIDAANPAFTKEIDASTLWK
;
A
#
# COMPACT_ATOMS: atom_id res chain seq x y z
N ALA A 1 -7.48 -22.71 1.61
CA ALA A 1 -6.90 -24.04 1.79
C ALA A 1 -5.51 -24.10 1.14
N VAL A 2 -4.59 -24.83 1.73
CA VAL A 2 -3.27 -25.12 1.14
C VAL A 2 -3.45 -26.07 -0.03
N LYS A 3 -2.88 -25.71 -1.16
CA LYS A 3 -2.91 -26.52 -2.39
C LYS A 3 -1.56 -26.42 -3.10
N ASP A 4 -1.24 -27.44 -3.89
CA ASP A 4 -0.08 -27.45 -4.77
C ASP A 4 -0.42 -26.84 -6.14
N SER A 5 0.59 -26.78 -7.04
CA SER A 5 0.42 -26.29 -8.42
C SER A 5 -0.41 -27.21 -9.31
N PHE A 6 -0.66 -28.44 -8.89
CA PHE A 6 -1.49 -29.42 -9.60
C PHE A 6 -2.96 -29.38 -9.16
N GLY A 7 -3.28 -28.56 -8.15
CA GLY A 7 -4.64 -28.40 -7.63
C GLY A 7 -5.01 -29.38 -6.52
N ASN A 8 -4.09 -30.17 -6.00
CA ASN A 8 -4.36 -31.02 -4.86
C ASN A 8 -4.54 -30.17 -3.59
N ILE A 9 -5.62 -30.44 -2.84
CA ILE A 9 -5.99 -29.72 -1.63
C ILE A 9 -5.53 -30.52 -0.39
N TYR A 10 -4.74 -29.88 0.46
CA TYR A 10 -4.17 -30.49 1.67
C TYR A 10 -4.91 -30.11 2.96
N GLU A 11 -5.69 -29.04 2.93
CA GLU A 11 -6.54 -28.60 4.04
C GLU A 11 -8.01 -28.70 3.65
N LYS A 12 -8.80 -29.43 4.41
CA LYS A 12 -10.20 -29.68 4.13
C LYS A 12 -11.15 -28.95 5.10
N SER A 13 -10.59 -28.47 6.22
CA SER A 13 -11.37 -27.82 7.28
C SER A 13 -10.60 -26.62 7.89
N PRO A 14 -11.28 -25.73 8.63
CA PRO A 14 -10.60 -24.70 9.43
C PRO A 14 -9.65 -25.26 10.47
N GLU A 15 -9.98 -26.42 11.04
CA GLU A 15 -9.16 -27.12 12.05
C GLU A 15 -7.82 -27.54 11.44
N ASP A 16 -7.80 -28.05 10.22
CA ASP A 16 -6.55 -28.41 9.52
C ASP A 16 -5.63 -27.20 9.38
N MET A 17 -6.19 -26.04 9.07
CA MET A 17 -5.45 -24.77 8.97
C MET A 17 -4.89 -24.39 10.35
N HIS A 18 -5.69 -24.44 11.41
CA HIS A 18 -5.24 -24.11 12.75
C HIS A 18 -4.13 -25.06 13.22
N TRP A 19 -4.25 -26.36 12.94
CA TRP A 19 -3.20 -27.32 13.25
C TRP A 19 -1.91 -27.09 12.47
N ARG A 20 -1.98 -26.73 11.19
CA ARG A 20 -0.79 -26.38 10.41
C ARG A 20 -0.05 -25.20 11.03
N ILE A 21 -0.76 -24.13 11.36
CA ILE A 21 -0.18 -22.95 12.00
C ILE A 21 0.40 -23.30 13.37
N ALA A 22 -0.36 -24.00 14.20
CA ALA A 22 0.08 -24.41 15.53
C ALA A 22 1.33 -25.28 15.52
N ASN A 23 1.40 -26.25 14.61
CA ASN A 23 2.56 -27.12 14.45
C ASN A 23 3.81 -26.36 14.01
N GLU A 24 3.68 -25.42 13.06
CA GLU A 24 4.83 -24.65 12.59
C GLU A 24 5.33 -23.67 13.65
N VAL A 25 4.45 -23.02 14.38
CA VAL A 25 4.85 -22.15 15.50
C VAL A 25 5.50 -22.98 16.59
N ALA A 26 4.95 -24.14 16.95
CA ALA A 26 5.54 -25.05 17.95
C ALA A 26 6.95 -25.53 17.55
N ARG A 27 7.20 -25.75 16.26
CA ARG A 27 8.54 -26.09 15.75
C ARG A 27 9.56 -24.99 16.05
N ILE A 28 9.16 -23.73 15.98
CA ILE A 28 10.02 -22.59 16.31
C ILE A 28 10.10 -22.41 17.83
N GLU A 29 8.98 -22.50 18.55
CA GLU A 29 8.91 -22.42 20.02
C GLU A 29 9.85 -23.40 20.70
N ALA A 30 10.01 -24.62 20.17
CA ALA A 30 10.91 -25.66 20.72
C ALA A 30 12.39 -25.22 20.85
N LYS A 31 12.77 -24.08 20.26
CA LYS A 31 14.12 -23.49 20.40
C LYS A 31 14.27 -22.63 21.65
N TYR A 32 13.19 -22.34 22.36
CA TYR A 32 13.15 -21.44 23.50
C TYR A 32 12.79 -22.19 24.80
N PRO A 33 13.24 -21.70 25.98
CA PRO A 33 12.78 -22.25 27.25
C PRO A 33 11.28 -21.97 27.45
N ASN A 34 10.60 -22.91 28.11
CA ASN A 34 9.16 -22.84 28.37
C ASN A 34 8.30 -22.74 27.09
N ALA A 35 8.72 -23.47 26.05
CA ALA A 35 8.02 -23.50 24.77
C ALA A 35 6.56 -23.95 24.90
N LEU A 36 5.65 -23.26 24.20
CA LEU A 36 4.28 -23.71 24.05
C LEU A 36 4.22 -24.95 23.15
N THR A 37 3.37 -25.89 23.52
CA THR A 37 3.07 -27.07 22.71
C THR A 37 2.18 -26.74 21.53
N ALA A 38 2.19 -27.58 20.49
CA ALA A 38 1.27 -27.42 19.36
C ALA A 38 -0.22 -27.43 19.80
N LYS A 39 -0.56 -28.22 20.83
CA LYS A 39 -1.92 -28.28 21.36
C LYS A 39 -2.32 -26.97 22.04
N GLU A 40 -1.46 -26.38 22.85
CA GLU A 40 -1.72 -25.10 23.50
C GLU A 40 -1.86 -23.98 22.44
N LEU A 41 -1.03 -23.98 21.42
CA LEU A 41 -1.13 -23.03 20.29
C LEU A 41 -2.41 -23.24 19.48
N TYR A 42 -2.81 -24.49 19.24
CA TYR A 42 -4.08 -24.80 18.59
C TYR A 42 -5.27 -24.25 19.40
N ASP A 43 -5.28 -24.46 20.73
CA ASP A 43 -6.37 -23.97 21.58
C ASP A 43 -6.51 -22.45 21.59
N LEU A 44 -5.42 -21.71 21.34
CA LEU A 44 -5.45 -20.26 21.17
C LEU A 44 -6.07 -19.83 19.83
N LEU A 45 -5.90 -20.65 18.80
CA LEU A 45 -6.38 -20.39 17.44
C LEU A 45 -7.80 -20.91 17.22
N ASP A 46 -8.19 -21.98 17.91
CA ASP A 46 -9.42 -22.71 17.66
C ASP A 46 -10.64 -21.81 17.79
N HIS A 47 -11.54 -21.91 16.82
CA HIS A 47 -12.71 -21.03 16.64
C HIS A 47 -12.37 -19.52 16.67
N PHE A 48 -11.11 -19.15 16.37
CA PHE A 48 -10.60 -17.76 16.46
C PHE A 48 -10.84 -17.11 17.82
N LYS A 49 -10.77 -17.90 18.89
CA LYS A 49 -11.17 -17.47 20.23
C LYS A 49 -10.22 -16.40 20.80
N TYR A 50 -8.93 -16.57 20.66
CA TYR A 50 -7.93 -15.64 21.22
C TYR A 50 -7.02 -15.04 20.16
N ILE A 51 -6.71 -15.78 19.10
CA ILE A 51 -5.82 -15.34 18.01
C ILE A 51 -6.54 -15.46 16.68
N VAL A 52 -6.64 -14.34 15.97
CA VAL A 52 -7.15 -14.27 14.60
C VAL A 52 -6.00 -13.81 13.71
N PRO A 53 -5.29 -14.72 13.03
CA PRO A 53 -4.22 -14.33 12.12
C PRO A 53 -4.75 -13.52 10.95
N GLN A 54 -3.94 -12.60 10.46
CA GLN A 54 -4.22 -11.95 9.17
C GLN A 54 -4.03 -12.92 8.01
N GLY A 55 -4.53 -12.55 6.82
CA GLY A 55 -4.59 -13.46 5.68
C GLY A 55 -3.25 -14.02 5.22
N SER A 56 -2.15 -13.23 5.27
CA SER A 56 -0.83 -13.72 4.88
C SER A 56 -0.25 -14.72 5.88
N PRO A 57 -0.22 -14.46 7.19
CA PRO A 57 0.13 -15.47 8.19
C PRO A 57 -0.75 -16.71 8.12
N MET A 58 -2.06 -16.52 7.99
CA MET A 58 -3.02 -17.62 7.90
C MET A 58 -2.76 -18.54 6.69
N THR A 59 -2.32 -17.96 5.58
CA THR A 59 -2.00 -18.74 4.37
C THR A 59 -0.58 -19.26 4.37
N GLY A 60 0.38 -18.48 4.88
CA GLY A 60 1.81 -18.70 4.69
C GLY A 60 2.49 -19.53 5.77
N ILE A 61 2.06 -19.44 7.04
CA ILE A 61 2.71 -20.19 8.14
C ILE A 61 2.55 -21.69 7.91
N GLY A 62 3.68 -22.41 7.79
CA GLY A 62 3.70 -23.84 7.57
C GLY A 62 3.20 -24.29 6.18
N ASN A 63 3.14 -23.40 5.21
CA ASN A 63 2.76 -23.71 3.83
C ASN A 63 3.99 -23.90 2.95
N ASP A 64 4.31 -25.14 2.61
CA ASP A 64 5.48 -25.50 1.80
C ASP A 64 5.23 -25.38 0.28
N TYR A 65 3.99 -25.15 -0.14
CA TYR A 65 3.61 -25.15 -1.56
C TYR A 65 3.54 -23.76 -2.19
N GLN A 66 3.53 -22.72 -1.38
CA GLN A 66 3.35 -21.36 -1.85
C GLN A 66 4.28 -20.38 -1.11
N VAL A 67 5.08 -19.64 -1.86
CA VAL A 67 5.89 -18.56 -1.29
C VAL A 67 4.99 -17.36 -1.00
N ALA A 68 4.84 -17.05 0.28
CA ALA A 68 4.05 -15.91 0.74
C ALA A 68 4.79 -15.11 1.81
N SER A 69 4.52 -13.82 1.88
CA SER A 69 4.92 -13.01 3.02
C SER A 69 4.11 -13.41 4.26
N LEU A 70 4.69 -13.26 5.43
CA LEU A 70 3.99 -13.39 6.71
C LEU A 70 3.43 -12.05 7.20
N SER A 71 3.61 -10.97 6.42
CA SER A 71 3.02 -9.66 6.66
C SER A 71 2.05 -9.31 5.56
N ASN A 72 0.91 -8.69 5.90
CA ASN A 72 -0.12 -8.36 4.92
C ASN A 72 0.12 -7.04 4.23
N CYS A 73 0.70 -6.05 4.92
CA CYS A 73 0.80 -4.69 4.44
C CYS A 73 2.21 -4.14 4.62
N PHE A 74 2.67 -3.41 3.62
CA PHE A 74 3.98 -2.80 3.58
C PHE A 74 3.86 -1.34 3.15
N VAL A 75 4.59 -0.46 3.81
CA VAL A 75 4.81 0.91 3.36
C VAL A 75 6.18 0.98 2.71
N ILE A 76 6.23 1.49 1.48
CA ILE A 76 7.47 1.64 0.69
C ILE A 76 7.64 3.08 0.22
N GLY A 77 8.78 3.38 -0.41
CA GLY A 77 9.03 4.71 -0.97
C GLY A 77 9.32 5.79 0.07
N VAL A 78 9.79 5.42 1.26
CA VAL A 78 10.06 6.35 2.38
C VAL A 78 11.46 6.97 2.37
N ASP A 79 12.34 6.53 1.48
CA ASP A 79 13.77 6.90 1.48
C ASP A 79 14.09 8.24 0.81
N GLY A 80 13.13 9.14 0.70
CA GLY A 80 13.33 10.56 0.47
C GLY A 80 13.69 11.03 -0.94
N ALA A 81 14.08 10.18 -1.87
CA ALA A 81 14.51 10.58 -3.22
C ALA A 81 13.51 10.12 -4.31
N ALA A 82 12.22 10.25 -4.06
CA ALA A 82 11.16 9.70 -4.90
C ALA A 82 10.86 10.50 -6.19
N ASP A 83 11.52 11.65 -6.40
CA ASP A 83 11.23 12.56 -7.52
C ASP A 83 12.19 12.37 -8.71
N SER A 84 12.27 11.13 -9.21
CA SER A 84 12.96 10.80 -10.46
C SER A 84 12.35 9.57 -11.10
N TYR A 85 12.50 9.40 -12.42
CA TYR A 85 12.06 8.18 -13.09
C TYR A 85 12.71 6.92 -12.51
N GLY A 86 13.97 6.98 -12.14
CA GLY A 86 14.68 5.87 -11.52
C GLY A 86 14.03 5.45 -10.20
N ALA A 87 13.72 6.41 -9.34
CA ALA A 87 13.05 6.16 -8.06
C ALA A 87 11.62 5.66 -8.25
N ILE A 88 10.85 6.26 -9.16
CA ILE A 88 9.47 5.87 -9.47
C ILE A 88 9.42 4.41 -9.98
N ILE A 89 10.33 4.04 -10.89
CA ILE A 89 10.40 2.68 -11.43
C ILE A 89 10.86 1.69 -10.36
N LYS A 90 11.81 2.07 -9.51
CA LYS A 90 12.26 1.24 -8.38
C LYS A 90 11.10 0.95 -7.40
N ILE A 91 10.32 1.94 -7.07
CA ILE A 91 9.13 1.78 -6.22
C ILE A 91 8.11 0.84 -6.88
N ASP A 92 7.91 0.93 -8.19
CA ASP A 92 7.05 0.04 -8.97
C ASP A 92 7.55 -1.41 -8.91
N GLU A 93 8.86 -1.62 -9.05
CA GLU A 93 9.48 -2.94 -8.89
C GLU A 93 9.25 -3.49 -7.47
N GLU A 94 9.55 -2.72 -6.44
CA GLU A 94 9.34 -3.11 -5.03
C GLU A 94 7.88 -3.47 -4.76
N GLN A 95 6.94 -2.68 -5.28
CA GLN A 95 5.51 -2.95 -5.21
C GLN A 95 5.17 -4.33 -5.79
N VAL A 96 5.64 -4.63 -6.99
CA VAL A 96 5.41 -5.92 -7.66
C VAL A 96 6.04 -7.07 -6.87
N GLN A 97 7.27 -6.90 -6.37
CA GLN A 97 7.96 -7.94 -5.59
C GLN A 97 7.22 -8.30 -4.30
N LEU A 98 6.61 -7.33 -3.63
CA LEU A 98 5.81 -7.56 -2.44
C LEU A 98 4.44 -8.18 -2.79
N MET A 99 3.77 -7.64 -3.81
CA MET A 99 2.45 -8.10 -4.22
C MET A 99 2.45 -9.55 -4.70
N LYS A 100 3.46 -9.99 -5.46
CA LYS A 100 3.55 -11.38 -5.91
C LYS A 100 3.75 -12.39 -4.76
N ARG A 101 4.09 -11.90 -3.56
CA ARG A 101 4.16 -12.67 -2.32
C ARG A 101 2.96 -12.44 -1.40
N ARG A 102 1.84 -11.95 -1.95
CA ARG A 102 0.58 -11.66 -1.27
C ARG A 102 0.62 -10.46 -0.32
N GLY A 103 1.66 -9.62 -0.36
CA GLY A 103 1.72 -8.35 0.38
C GLY A 103 0.83 -7.29 -0.25
N GLY A 104 0.06 -6.56 0.56
CA GLY A 104 -0.53 -5.28 0.18
C GLY A 104 0.52 -4.17 0.33
N VAL A 105 0.44 -3.15 -0.50
CA VAL A 105 1.44 -2.08 -0.55
C VAL A 105 0.78 -0.72 -0.45
N GLY A 106 1.40 0.17 0.27
CA GLY A 106 1.05 1.59 0.31
C GLY A 106 2.27 2.47 0.13
N HIS A 107 2.13 3.54 -0.64
CA HIS A 107 3.16 4.58 -0.73
C HIS A 107 2.58 5.96 -1.04
N ASP A 108 3.37 6.98 -0.69
CA ASP A 108 2.99 8.37 -0.78
C ASP A 108 3.60 9.04 -2.02
N LEU A 109 2.79 9.76 -2.76
CA LEU A 109 3.20 10.44 -3.99
C LEU A 109 3.56 11.92 -3.77
N SER A 110 3.51 12.42 -2.55
CA SER A 110 3.74 13.84 -2.24
C SER A 110 5.14 14.36 -2.60
N HIS A 111 6.10 13.47 -2.81
CA HIS A 111 7.47 13.82 -3.17
C HIS A 111 7.70 13.90 -4.69
N ILE A 112 6.73 13.53 -5.50
CA ILE A 112 6.79 13.69 -6.96
C ILE A 112 6.42 15.12 -7.30
N ARG A 113 7.21 15.78 -8.14
CA ARG A 113 6.96 17.18 -8.55
C ARG A 113 5.63 17.37 -9.26
N PRO A 114 4.96 18.50 -9.03
CA PRO A 114 3.67 18.76 -9.63
C PRO A 114 3.74 19.00 -11.13
N LYS A 115 2.59 18.92 -11.80
CA LYS A 115 2.44 19.23 -13.21
C LYS A 115 2.95 20.64 -13.52
N GLY A 116 3.71 20.76 -14.61
CA GLY A 116 4.28 22.04 -15.06
C GLY A 116 5.61 22.40 -14.42
N SER A 117 6.07 21.68 -13.39
CA SER A 117 7.41 21.90 -12.83
C SER A 117 8.51 21.58 -13.87
N PRO A 118 9.64 22.30 -13.84
CA PRO A 118 10.71 22.06 -14.79
C PRO A 118 11.36 20.68 -14.60
N VAL A 119 11.69 20.02 -15.70
CA VAL A 119 12.44 18.77 -15.74
C VAL A 119 13.65 18.91 -16.67
N LYS A 120 14.70 18.10 -16.41
CA LYS A 120 15.94 18.11 -17.19
C LYS A 120 15.92 17.08 -18.34
N ASN A 121 14.77 16.90 -18.97
CA ASN A 121 14.63 16.03 -20.14
C ASN A 121 13.96 16.76 -21.30
N SER A 122 13.75 16.07 -22.42
CA SER A 122 13.16 16.63 -23.64
C SER A 122 11.73 17.16 -23.48
N ALA A 123 11.02 16.77 -22.42
CA ALA A 123 9.66 17.24 -22.13
C ALA A 123 9.63 18.65 -21.54
N LEU A 124 10.74 19.13 -20.98
CA LEU A 124 10.94 20.42 -20.31
C LEU A 124 10.09 20.61 -19.05
N THR A 125 8.88 20.05 -19.00
CA THR A 125 7.95 20.16 -17.85
C THR A 125 7.41 18.80 -17.43
N SER A 126 7.08 18.69 -16.13
CA SER A 126 6.49 17.49 -15.52
C SER A 126 5.02 17.31 -15.93
N THR A 127 4.63 16.06 -16.08
CA THR A 127 3.22 15.65 -16.27
C THR A 127 2.43 15.55 -14.96
N GLY A 128 3.09 15.67 -13.80
CA GLY A 128 2.48 15.60 -12.48
C GLY A 128 2.25 14.17 -11.97
N LEU A 129 1.34 14.01 -10.99
CA LEU A 129 1.11 12.75 -10.28
C LEU A 129 0.30 11.71 -11.06
N VAL A 130 -0.68 12.15 -11.85
CA VAL A 130 -1.71 11.26 -12.42
C VAL A 130 -1.16 10.13 -13.28
N PRO A 131 -0.18 10.36 -14.19
CA PRO A 131 0.40 9.27 -14.98
C PRO A 131 1.08 8.19 -14.13
N PHE A 132 1.68 8.58 -13.00
CA PHE A 132 2.33 7.64 -12.08
C PHE A 132 1.32 6.87 -11.23
N MET A 133 0.20 7.48 -10.85
CA MET A 133 -0.93 6.77 -10.25
C MET A 133 -1.43 5.65 -11.16
N GLU A 134 -1.60 5.93 -12.44
CA GLU A 134 -2.03 4.94 -13.43
C GLU A 134 -1.00 3.83 -13.61
N ARG A 135 0.30 4.17 -13.65
CA ARG A 135 1.39 3.18 -13.69
C ARG A 135 1.30 2.19 -12.53
N TYR A 136 1.25 2.68 -11.30
CA TYR A 136 1.18 1.84 -10.11
C TYR A 136 -0.13 1.03 -10.04
N SER A 137 -1.24 1.62 -10.46
CA SER A 137 -2.52 0.94 -10.58
C SER A 137 -2.47 -0.20 -11.60
N ASN A 138 -1.82 0.01 -12.74
CA ASN A 138 -1.65 -1.01 -13.77
C ASN A 138 -0.80 -2.18 -13.27
N SER A 139 0.34 -1.91 -12.66
CA SER A 139 1.19 -2.94 -12.06
C SER A 139 0.44 -3.80 -11.04
N THR A 140 -0.43 -3.19 -10.23
CA THR A 140 -1.29 -3.92 -9.28
C THR A 140 -2.24 -4.89 -9.97
N ARG A 141 -2.79 -4.52 -11.12
CA ARG A 141 -3.72 -5.38 -11.89
C ARG A 141 -3.02 -6.54 -12.59
N GLU A 142 -1.76 -6.35 -12.98
CA GLU A 142 -0.95 -7.36 -13.64
C GLU A 142 -0.53 -8.49 -12.70
N VAL A 143 -0.33 -8.19 -11.41
CA VAL A 143 0.16 -9.17 -10.43
C VAL A 143 -0.94 -10.15 -10.05
N ALA A 144 -0.77 -11.41 -10.45
CA ALA A 144 -1.64 -12.51 -10.06
C ALA A 144 -1.31 -13.00 -8.65
N GLN A 145 -2.34 -13.23 -7.83
CA GLN A 145 -2.22 -13.73 -6.45
C GLN A 145 -3.14 -14.93 -6.19
N ASP A 146 -3.22 -15.87 -7.12
CA ASP A 146 -4.07 -17.07 -7.01
C ASP A 146 -5.54 -16.72 -6.69
N GLY A 147 -6.19 -15.99 -7.59
CA GLY A 147 -7.59 -15.58 -7.46
C GLY A 147 -7.83 -14.35 -6.57
N ARG A 148 -6.79 -13.77 -5.99
CA ARG A 148 -6.85 -12.50 -5.26
C ARG A 148 -6.22 -11.39 -6.08
N ARG A 149 -6.82 -10.20 -6.07
CA ARG A 149 -6.21 -9.00 -6.67
C ARG A 149 -5.12 -8.45 -5.73
N GLY A 150 -4.09 -7.82 -6.29
CA GLY A 150 -3.15 -6.99 -5.55
C GLY A 150 -3.90 -5.89 -4.79
N ALA A 151 -3.35 -5.47 -3.65
CA ALA A 151 -3.89 -4.37 -2.86
C ALA A 151 -2.89 -3.22 -2.83
N LEU A 152 -3.31 -2.06 -3.33
CA LEU A 152 -2.50 -0.84 -3.37
C LEU A 152 -3.26 0.30 -2.72
N MET A 153 -2.55 1.06 -1.88
CA MET A 153 -2.96 2.36 -1.37
C MET A 153 -1.97 3.42 -1.86
N LEU A 154 -2.48 4.43 -2.54
CA LEU A 154 -1.72 5.63 -2.90
C LEU A 154 -2.21 6.80 -2.05
N SER A 155 -1.28 7.57 -1.48
CA SER A 155 -1.62 8.78 -0.74
C SER A 155 -0.93 10.02 -1.30
N VAL A 156 -1.50 11.17 -0.99
CA VAL A 156 -0.90 12.48 -1.26
C VAL A 156 -1.25 13.44 -0.12
N SER A 157 -0.35 14.37 0.19
CA SER A 157 -0.66 15.49 1.09
C SER A 157 -1.58 16.48 0.40
N ILE A 158 -2.57 17.01 1.13
CA ILE A 158 -3.41 18.13 0.65
C ILE A 158 -2.58 19.35 0.29
N LYS A 159 -1.38 19.47 0.89
CA LYS A 159 -0.41 20.55 0.61
C LYS A 159 0.20 20.46 -0.79
N HIS A 160 0.12 19.30 -1.45
CA HIS A 160 0.68 19.10 -2.78
C HIS A 160 -0.19 19.80 -3.84
N PRO A 161 0.40 20.56 -4.80
CA PRO A 161 -0.34 21.30 -5.81
C PRO A 161 -1.24 20.46 -6.73
N ASP A 162 -0.92 19.18 -6.92
CA ASP A 162 -1.71 18.23 -7.73
C ASP A 162 -2.73 17.43 -6.92
N SER A 163 -3.01 17.77 -5.66
CA SER A 163 -3.95 17.01 -4.81
C SER A 163 -5.36 16.93 -5.40
N GLU A 164 -5.86 18.00 -6.00
CA GLU A 164 -7.15 18.00 -6.70
C GLU A 164 -7.14 17.05 -7.91
N ALA A 165 -6.11 17.16 -8.75
CA ALA A 165 -5.95 16.24 -9.90
C ALA A 165 -5.82 14.75 -9.47
N PHE A 166 -5.21 14.50 -8.31
CA PHE A 166 -5.13 13.18 -7.70
C PHE A 166 -6.53 12.65 -7.31
N ILE A 167 -7.36 13.48 -6.72
CA ILE A 167 -8.76 13.15 -6.36
C ILE A 167 -9.56 12.88 -7.63
N ASP A 168 -9.52 13.78 -8.59
CA ASP A 168 -10.27 13.70 -9.85
C ASP A 168 -9.88 12.49 -10.70
N ALA A 169 -8.62 12.10 -10.67
CA ALA A 169 -8.15 10.90 -11.37
C ALA A 169 -8.88 9.64 -10.90
N LYS A 170 -9.16 9.52 -9.59
CA LYS A 170 -9.90 8.39 -9.04
C LYS A 170 -11.40 8.46 -9.33
N MET A 171 -11.95 9.66 -9.45
CA MET A 171 -13.37 9.89 -9.78
C MET A 171 -13.67 9.63 -11.27
N THR A 172 -12.66 9.63 -12.12
CA THR A 172 -12.82 9.36 -13.55
C THR A 172 -13.02 7.85 -13.79
N GLU A 173 -14.12 7.48 -14.45
CA GLU A 173 -14.43 6.08 -14.77
C GLU A 173 -13.31 5.43 -15.58
N GLY A 174 -12.91 4.22 -15.18
CA GLY A 174 -11.87 3.44 -15.83
C GLY A 174 -10.44 3.82 -15.48
N LYS A 175 -10.22 4.91 -14.73
CA LYS A 175 -8.88 5.33 -14.28
C LYS A 175 -8.57 4.83 -12.87
N VAL A 176 -7.29 4.54 -12.62
CA VAL A 176 -6.75 4.15 -11.30
C VAL A 176 -7.59 3.06 -10.61
N THR A 177 -8.01 2.05 -11.37
CA THR A 177 -8.93 1.00 -10.90
C THR A 177 -8.25 -0.02 -9.98
N GLY A 178 -6.92 -0.10 -10.00
CA GLY A 178 -6.11 -1.02 -9.20
C GLY A 178 -5.63 -0.46 -7.86
N ALA A 179 -5.99 0.78 -7.49
CA ALA A 179 -5.55 1.41 -6.27
C ALA A 179 -6.69 2.07 -5.50
N ASN A 180 -6.63 1.97 -4.17
CA ASN A 180 -7.32 2.90 -3.28
C ASN A 180 -6.50 4.18 -3.15
N VAL A 181 -7.15 5.30 -2.90
CA VAL A 181 -6.49 6.59 -2.73
C VAL A 181 -6.85 7.23 -1.39
N SER A 182 -5.92 7.98 -0.83
CA SER A 182 -6.10 8.71 0.43
C SER A 182 -5.43 10.07 0.33
N VAL A 183 -6.09 11.09 0.85
CA VAL A 183 -5.52 12.44 0.98
C VAL A 183 -5.22 12.70 2.44
N LYS A 184 -3.97 13.08 2.72
CA LYS A 184 -3.55 13.48 4.07
C LYS A 184 -3.88 14.94 4.29
N LEU A 185 -4.83 15.19 5.16
CA LEU A 185 -5.24 16.54 5.56
C LEU A 185 -4.35 17.03 6.70
N ASP A 186 -4.08 18.34 6.74
CA ASP A 186 -3.43 19.00 7.88
C ASP A 186 -4.41 19.95 8.58
N ASP A 187 -4.07 20.35 9.81
CA ASP A 187 -4.92 21.21 10.64
C ASP A 187 -5.13 22.60 9.99
N ALA A 188 -4.09 23.10 9.32
CA ALA A 188 -4.18 24.41 8.63
C ALA A 188 -5.19 24.38 7.49
N PHE A 189 -5.24 23.29 6.70
CA PHE A 189 -6.24 23.09 5.67
C PHE A 189 -7.66 22.99 6.27
N MET A 190 -7.82 22.18 7.31
CA MET A 190 -9.12 22.01 7.97
C MET A 190 -9.64 23.31 8.55
N GLN A 191 -8.75 24.09 9.20
CA GLN A 191 -9.13 25.41 9.73
C GLN A 191 -9.52 26.38 8.61
N ALA A 192 -8.72 26.44 7.53
CA ALA A 192 -9.04 27.27 6.36
C ALA A 192 -10.37 26.88 5.72
N ALA A 193 -10.68 25.58 5.62
CA ALA A 193 -11.94 25.09 5.06
C ALA A 193 -13.15 25.50 5.90
N VAL A 194 -13.05 25.44 7.23
CA VAL A 194 -14.11 25.85 8.16
C VAL A 194 -14.32 27.38 8.15
N GLU A 195 -13.23 28.13 8.09
CA GLU A 195 -13.27 29.60 8.14
C GLU A 195 -13.51 30.25 6.76
N GLY A 196 -13.57 29.47 5.68
CA GLY A 196 -13.73 29.98 4.31
C GLY A 196 -12.52 30.81 3.84
N LYS A 197 -11.31 30.42 4.29
CA LYS A 197 -10.07 31.10 3.96
C LYS A 197 -9.31 30.39 2.84
N PRO A 198 -8.45 31.10 2.08
CA PRO A 198 -7.53 30.47 1.16
C PRO A 198 -6.50 29.60 1.89
N TYR A 199 -6.04 28.55 1.19
CA TYR A 199 -4.97 27.66 1.64
C TYR A 199 -3.88 27.61 0.57
N VAL A 200 -2.61 27.67 0.99
CA VAL A 200 -1.47 27.65 0.08
C VAL A 200 -0.91 26.24 -0.01
N GLN A 201 -1.00 25.65 -1.18
CA GLN A 201 -0.30 24.44 -1.56
C GLN A 201 1.13 24.75 -1.99
N GLN A 202 2.06 23.84 -1.79
CA GLN A 202 3.47 24.07 -2.12
C GLN A 202 4.20 22.80 -2.54
N TYR A 203 5.32 22.98 -3.25
CA TYR A 203 6.25 21.90 -3.54
C TYR A 203 7.71 22.40 -3.50
N PRO A 204 8.65 21.68 -2.88
CA PRO A 204 8.43 20.51 -2.03
C PRO A 204 7.51 20.83 -0.84
N ILE A 205 6.72 19.84 -0.42
CA ILE A 205 5.67 20.07 0.60
C ILE A 205 6.22 20.50 1.96
N ASP A 206 7.46 20.10 2.30
CA ASP A 206 8.13 20.37 3.57
C ASP A 206 9.19 21.48 3.49
N ALA A 207 9.32 22.13 2.32
CA ALA A 207 10.32 23.15 2.12
C ALA A 207 9.95 24.47 2.78
N ALA A 208 10.90 25.08 3.49
CA ALA A 208 10.74 26.45 4.02
C ALA A 208 10.63 27.49 2.89
N ASN A 209 11.35 27.24 1.77
CA ASN A 209 11.31 28.07 0.56
C ASN A 209 10.91 27.18 -0.63
N PRO A 210 9.60 26.94 -0.84
CA PRO A 210 9.14 26.08 -1.91
C PRO A 210 9.41 26.66 -3.28
N ALA A 211 9.73 25.79 -4.23
CA ALA A 211 9.95 26.16 -5.62
C ALA A 211 8.64 26.44 -6.38
N PHE A 212 7.53 25.96 -5.86
CA PHE A 212 6.20 26.12 -6.45
C PHE A 212 5.16 26.34 -5.35
N THR A 213 4.26 27.31 -5.56
CA THR A 213 3.13 27.56 -4.67
C THR A 213 1.85 27.75 -5.50
N LYS A 214 0.72 27.33 -4.93
CA LYS A 214 -0.62 27.50 -5.50
C LYS A 214 -1.62 27.80 -4.39
N GLU A 215 -2.33 28.92 -4.51
CA GLU A 215 -3.42 29.24 -3.59
C GLU A 215 -4.72 28.56 -4.07
N ILE A 216 -5.46 27.98 -3.15
CA ILE A 216 -6.76 27.34 -3.39
C ILE A 216 -7.80 27.80 -2.38
N ASP A 217 -9.07 27.70 -2.74
CA ASP A 217 -10.18 27.79 -1.80
C ASP A 217 -10.36 26.46 -1.07
N ALA A 218 -9.96 26.43 0.21
CA ALA A 218 -10.03 25.22 1.02
C ALA A 218 -11.48 24.72 1.20
N SER A 219 -12.45 25.60 1.34
CA SER A 219 -13.85 25.20 1.54
C SER A 219 -14.47 24.59 0.28
N THR A 220 -14.06 25.03 -0.90
CA THR A 220 -14.48 24.43 -2.17
C THR A 220 -13.88 23.05 -2.37
N LEU A 221 -12.59 22.87 -2.07
CA LEU A 221 -11.93 21.55 -2.20
C LEU A 221 -12.43 20.54 -1.16
N TRP A 222 -12.87 21.02 0.01
CA TRP A 222 -13.44 20.16 1.07
C TRP A 222 -14.81 19.57 0.73
N LYS A 223 -15.63 20.26 -0.05
CA LYS A 223 -16.99 19.85 -0.46
C LYS A 223 -16.97 18.81 -1.58
#